data_0706b27d8814b801f63378e713a2106b
#
_entry.id   0706b27d8814b801f63378e713a2106b
#
_cell.length_a   1.000
_cell.length_b   1.000
_cell.length_c   1.000
_cell.angle_alpha   90.00
_cell.angle_beta   90.00
_cell.angle_gamma   90.00
#
_symmetry.space_group_name_H-M   'P 1'
#
loop_
_entity.id
_entity.type
_entity.pdbx_description
1 polymer ?
#
loop_
_entity_poly.entity_id
_entity_poly.type
_entity_poly.pdbx_seq_one_letter_code
_entity_poly.pdbx_strand_id
1 'polypeptide(L)'
;LHLFIGLPQIESTQICMYALAAYLLFAPFIGYIADYMDTHVLFRAIVLLIIPMTYFVFILITNRSSSLALVAVLIFALMYAAISALQHAYLQSLFPPQLRSRGIGVSFSLGGAIFGGCSPLILTSLLGIYSDNMIPGYFLILVSLFCLSTCMATSFEKPSRLATGTP
;
A
#
# COMPACT_ATOMS: atom_id res chain seq x y z
N LEU A 1 2.73 11.82 -12.65
CA LEU A 1 1.77 12.87 -12.97
C LEU A 1 2.14 13.57 -14.28
N HIS A 2 3.37 14.07 -14.43
CA HIS A 2 3.80 14.73 -15.67
C HIS A 2 3.59 13.85 -16.92
N LEU A 3 4.00 12.59 -16.87
CA LEU A 3 3.86 11.65 -17.99
C LEU A 3 2.42 11.19 -18.25
N PHE A 4 1.57 11.15 -17.22
CA PHE A 4 0.20 10.61 -17.32
C PHE A 4 -0.85 11.67 -17.67
N ILE A 5 -0.70 12.88 -17.12
CA ILE A 5 -1.72 13.94 -17.23
C ILE A 5 -1.22 15.07 -18.13
N GLY A 6 0.07 15.14 -18.41
CA GLY A 6 0.69 16.23 -19.17
C GLY A 6 0.82 17.54 -18.37
N LEU A 7 0.73 17.48 -17.03
CA LEU A 7 0.94 18.66 -16.19
C LEU A 7 2.40 19.15 -16.25
N PRO A 8 2.65 20.46 -16.09
CA PRO A 8 3.99 20.98 -15.97
C PRO A 8 4.76 20.27 -14.85
N GLN A 9 6.06 20.06 -15.07
CA GLN A 9 6.90 19.33 -14.11
C GLN A 9 6.90 19.98 -12.71
N ILE A 10 6.87 21.33 -12.67
CA ILE A 10 6.83 22.11 -11.42
C ILE A 10 5.54 21.81 -10.64
N GLU A 11 4.37 21.86 -11.28
CA GLU A 11 3.09 21.56 -10.63
C GLU A 11 3.02 20.11 -10.16
N SER A 12 3.49 19.18 -10.97
CA SER A 12 3.54 17.75 -10.58
C SER A 12 4.40 17.52 -9.34
N THR A 13 5.55 18.23 -9.26
CA THR A 13 6.44 18.16 -8.09
C THR A 13 5.79 18.76 -6.84
N GLN A 14 5.12 19.91 -6.98
CA GLN A 14 4.40 20.54 -5.86
C GLN A 14 3.29 19.65 -5.31
N ILE A 15 2.50 19.01 -6.17
CA ILE A 15 1.46 18.06 -5.77
C ILE A 15 2.07 16.89 -4.97
N CYS A 16 3.19 16.34 -5.44
CA CYS A 16 3.91 15.28 -4.71
C CYS A 16 4.44 15.75 -3.35
N MET A 17 4.94 16.99 -3.25
CA MET A 17 5.40 17.56 -1.97
C MET A 17 4.23 17.69 -0.98
N TYR A 18 3.07 18.17 -1.40
CA TYR A 18 1.87 18.22 -0.54
C TYR A 18 1.43 16.84 -0.08
N ALA A 19 1.48 15.85 -0.96
CA ALA A 19 1.17 14.47 -0.61
C ALA A 19 2.13 13.88 0.43
N LEU A 20 3.44 14.13 0.28
CA LEU A 20 4.44 13.70 1.25
C LEU A 20 4.28 14.40 2.60
N ALA A 21 3.95 15.69 2.60
CA ALA A 21 3.65 16.44 3.82
C ALA A 21 2.41 15.87 4.53
N ALA A 22 1.35 15.59 3.77
CA ALA A 22 0.14 14.94 4.30
C ALA A 22 0.47 13.56 4.89
N TYR A 23 1.21 12.73 4.16
CA TYR A 23 1.67 11.43 4.64
C TYR A 23 2.42 11.55 5.98
N LEU A 24 3.38 12.48 6.08
CA LEU A 24 4.19 12.68 7.26
C LEU A 24 3.35 13.09 8.50
N LEU A 25 2.33 13.92 8.29
CA LEU A 25 1.43 14.36 9.35
C LEU A 25 0.46 13.26 9.77
N PHE A 26 -0.12 12.53 8.83
CA PHE A 26 -1.16 11.54 9.12
C PHE A 26 -0.63 10.19 9.59
N ALA A 27 0.58 9.78 9.19
CA ALA A 27 1.14 8.49 9.58
C ALA A 27 1.21 8.28 11.11
N PRO A 28 1.69 9.24 11.95
CA PRO A 28 1.70 9.06 13.40
C PRO A 28 0.28 9.03 14.01
N PHE A 29 -0.67 9.80 13.47
CA PHE A 29 -2.07 9.77 13.93
C PHE A 29 -2.71 8.41 13.67
N ILE A 30 -2.49 7.84 12.50
CA ILE A 30 -3.01 6.52 12.16
C ILE A 30 -2.34 5.45 13.02
N GLY A 31 -1.04 5.55 13.27
CA GLY A 31 -0.31 4.68 14.19
C GLY A 31 -0.90 4.72 15.59
N TYR A 32 -1.18 5.91 16.12
CA TYR A 32 -1.81 6.08 17.41
C TYR A 32 -3.20 5.44 17.50
N ILE A 33 -4.05 5.61 16.48
CA ILE A 33 -5.38 4.97 16.40
C ILE A 33 -5.22 3.44 16.35
N ALA A 34 -4.23 2.96 15.60
CA ALA A 34 -3.95 1.54 15.44
C ALA A 34 -3.57 0.83 16.74
N ASP A 35 -2.97 1.54 17.70
CA ASP A 35 -2.59 0.99 19.00
C ASP A 35 -3.80 0.58 19.87
N TYR A 36 -4.98 1.17 19.60
CA TYR A 36 -6.24 0.85 20.30
C TYR A 36 -7.08 -0.24 19.63
N MET A 37 -6.68 -0.71 18.45
CA MET A 37 -7.46 -1.67 17.66
C MET A 37 -6.66 -2.95 17.42
N ASP A 38 -7.37 -4.05 17.13
CA ASP A 38 -6.69 -5.28 16.70
C ASP A 38 -6.00 -5.05 15.35
N THR A 39 -4.67 -5.10 15.37
CA THR A 39 -3.81 -4.85 14.20
C THR A 39 -4.17 -5.74 13.01
N HIS A 40 -4.56 -7.01 13.25
CA HIS A 40 -4.91 -7.94 12.18
C HIS A 40 -6.24 -7.57 11.49
N VAL A 41 -7.23 -7.16 12.27
CA VAL A 41 -8.54 -6.74 11.75
C VAL A 41 -8.39 -5.42 10.99
N LEU A 42 -7.69 -4.47 11.59
CA LEU A 42 -7.50 -3.15 11.00
C LEU A 42 -6.67 -3.21 9.71
N PHE A 43 -5.59 -3.99 9.69
CA PHE A 43 -4.76 -4.17 8.49
C PHE A 43 -5.57 -4.75 7.32
N ARG A 44 -6.38 -5.78 7.57
CA ARG A 44 -7.26 -6.37 6.56
C ARG A 44 -8.32 -5.39 6.06
N ALA A 45 -8.94 -4.66 6.95
CA ALA A 45 -9.93 -3.65 6.58
C ALA A 45 -9.33 -2.57 5.68
N ILE A 46 -8.11 -2.12 5.97
CA ILE A 46 -7.40 -1.13 5.15
C ILE A 46 -7.03 -1.71 3.78
N VAL A 47 -6.49 -2.93 3.72
CA VAL A 47 -6.15 -3.58 2.45
C VAL A 47 -7.40 -3.77 1.58
N LEU A 48 -8.53 -4.16 2.19
CA LEU A 48 -9.81 -4.28 1.48
C LEU A 48 -10.31 -2.92 0.96
N LEU A 49 -10.15 -1.86 1.73
CA LEU A 49 -10.55 -0.50 1.35
C LEU A 49 -9.70 0.07 0.21
N ILE A 50 -8.42 -0.32 0.13
CA ILE A 50 -7.50 0.16 -0.90
C ILE A 50 -7.93 -0.26 -2.30
N ILE A 51 -8.52 -1.45 -2.46
CA ILE A 51 -8.92 -1.95 -3.77
C ILE A 51 -9.89 -0.98 -4.49
N PRO A 52 -11.07 -0.66 -3.93
CA PRO A 52 -11.98 0.29 -4.57
C PRO A 52 -11.44 1.72 -4.61
N MET A 53 -10.69 2.13 -3.59
CA MET A 53 -10.11 3.47 -3.55
C MET A 53 -9.04 3.68 -4.60
N THR A 54 -8.21 2.68 -4.89
CA THR A 54 -7.21 2.76 -5.99
C THR A 54 -7.91 3.01 -7.32
N TYR A 55 -8.98 2.29 -7.61
CA TYR A 55 -9.76 2.49 -8.83
C TYR A 55 -10.34 3.93 -8.90
N PHE A 56 -10.92 4.41 -7.80
CA PHE A 56 -11.46 5.76 -7.71
C PHE A 56 -10.39 6.84 -7.91
N VAL A 57 -9.22 6.70 -7.28
CA VAL A 57 -8.09 7.62 -7.43
C VAL A 57 -7.62 7.69 -8.88
N PHE A 58 -7.52 6.56 -9.59
CA PHE A 58 -7.11 6.56 -11.00
C PHE A 58 -8.15 7.20 -11.91
N ILE A 59 -9.44 7.05 -11.64
CA ILE A 59 -10.49 7.79 -12.36
C ILE A 59 -10.32 9.31 -12.17
N LEU A 60 -10.03 9.76 -10.96
CA LEU A 60 -9.80 11.19 -10.69
C LEU A 60 -8.57 11.72 -11.46
N ILE A 61 -7.50 10.93 -11.51
CA ILE A 61 -6.27 11.29 -12.22
C ILE A 61 -6.50 11.43 -13.72
N THR A 62 -7.30 10.56 -14.33
CA THR A 62 -7.56 10.59 -15.79
C THR A 62 -8.36 11.81 -16.25
N ASN A 63 -9.04 12.52 -15.37
CA ASN A 63 -9.80 13.74 -15.71
C ASN A 63 -8.95 14.96 -16.06
N ARG A 64 -7.60 14.85 -16.06
CA ARG A 64 -6.64 15.89 -16.50
C ARG A 64 -6.79 17.26 -15.82
N SER A 65 -7.45 17.34 -14.66
CA SER A 65 -7.57 18.56 -13.86
C SER A 65 -6.51 18.57 -12.76
N SER A 66 -5.76 19.67 -12.64
CA SER A 66 -4.72 19.83 -11.59
C SER A 66 -5.33 19.70 -10.17
N SER A 67 -6.51 20.26 -9.95
CA SER A 67 -7.21 20.18 -8.67
C SER A 67 -7.63 18.75 -8.33
N LEU A 68 -8.17 18.01 -9.30
CA LEU A 68 -8.57 16.61 -9.10
C LEU A 68 -7.34 15.71 -8.90
N ALA A 69 -6.24 15.98 -9.61
CA ALA A 69 -4.99 15.27 -9.42
C ALA A 69 -4.42 15.49 -8.01
N LEU A 70 -4.50 16.70 -7.46
CA LEU A 70 -4.08 16.99 -6.08
C LEU A 70 -4.92 16.20 -5.08
N VAL A 71 -6.24 16.22 -5.21
CA VAL A 71 -7.15 15.45 -4.33
C VAL A 71 -6.86 13.95 -4.43
N ALA A 72 -6.69 13.43 -5.62
CA ALA A 72 -6.37 12.02 -5.86
C ALA A 72 -5.07 11.59 -5.18
N VAL A 73 -4.02 12.39 -5.32
CA VAL A 73 -2.70 12.09 -4.74
C VAL A 73 -2.72 12.24 -3.22
N LEU A 74 -3.51 13.17 -2.66
CA LEU A 74 -3.71 13.28 -1.21
C LEU A 74 -4.44 12.05 -0.64
N ILE A 75 -5.50 11.59 -1.30
CA ILE A 75 -6.19 10.35 -0.91
C ILE A 75 -5.21 9.17 -0.93
N PHE A 76 -4.38 9.08 -1.99
CA PHE A 76 -3.38 8.03 -2.10
C PHE A 76 -2.32 8.10 -0.99
N ALA A 77 -1.90 9.31 -0.62
CA ALA A 77 -0.96 9.53 0.49
C ALA A 77 -1.54 9.08 1.84
N LEU A 78 -2.83 9.34 2.10
CA LEU A 78 -3.52 8.88 3.31
C LEU A 78 -3.62 7.35 3.37
N MET A 79 -3.95 6.71 2.25
CA MET A 79 -4.00 5.25 2.15
C MET A 79 -2.62 4.63 2.40
N TYR A 80 -1.58 5.22 1.81
CA TYR A 80 -0.21 4.78 2.02
C TYR A 80 0.25 4.97 3.48
N ALA A 81 -0.15 6.08 4.12
CA ALA A 81 0.11 6.32 5.55
C ALA A 81 -0.53 5.24 6.42
N ALA A 82 -1.76 4.83 6.12
CA ALA A 82 -2.46 3.79 6.86
C ALA A 82 -1.77 2.42 6.73
N ILE A 83 -1.38 2.03 5.52
CA ILE A 83 -0.63 0.78 5.32
C ILE A 83 0.72 0.84 6.04
N SER A 84 1.50 1.91 5.84
CA SER A 84 2.85 1.98 6.37
C SER A 84 2.89 1.98 7.90
N ALA A 85 1.88 2.57 8.54
CA ALA A 85 1.76 2.55 10.00
C ALA A 85 1.51 1.14 10.55
N LEU A 86 0.71 0.33 9.85
CA LEU A 86 0.27 -0.98 10.33
C LEU A 86 1.14 -2.14 9.88
N GLN A 87 1.79 -2.04 8.72
CA GLN A 87 2.54 -3.16 8.13
C GLN A 87 3.64 -3.71 9.03
N HIS A 88 4.33 -2.83 9.77
CA HIS A 88 5.40 -3.24 10.67
C HIS A 88 4.85 -4.01 11.87
N ALA A 89 3.79 -3.52 12.49
CA ALA A 89 3.12 -4.17 13.61
C ALA A 89 2.52 -5.52 13.19
N TYR A 90 1.89 -5.57 12.02
CA TYR A 90 1.34 -6.79 11.44
C TYR A 90 2.42 -7.84 11.17
N LEU A 91 3.53 -7.46 10.51
CA LEU A 91 4.64 -8.37 10.23
C LEU A 91 5.31 -8.87 11.53
N GLN A 92 5.46 -8.00 12.53
CA GLN A 92 6.01 -8.40 13.83
C GLN A 92 5.17 -9.47 14.52
N SER A 93 3.86 -9.45 14.35
CA SER A 93 2.95 -10.41 14.95
C SER A 93 2.99 -11.80 14.30
N LEU A 94 3.53 -11.92 13.09
CA LEU A 94 3.65 -13.19 12.36
C LEU A 94 4.87 -14.02 12.79
N PHE A 95 5.89 -13.39 13.37
CA PHE A 95 7.13 -14.07 13.74
C PHE A 95 7.28 -14.22 15.25
N PRO A 96 7.80 -15.38 15.73
CA PRO A 96 8.16 -15.55 17.13
C PRO A 96 9.29 -14.56 17.54
N PRO A 97 9.37 -14.16 18.82
CA PRO A 97 10.29 -13.09 19.28
C PRO A 97 11.75 -13.31 18.84
N GLN A 98 12.23 -14.57 18.85
CA GLN A 98 13.62 -14.92 18.53
C GLN A 98 13.99 -14.74 17.05
N LEU A 99 13.02 -14.84 16.14
CA LEU A 99 13.22 -14.76 14.70
C LEU A 99 12.67 -13.45 14.09
N ARG A 100 12.07 -12.58 14.90
CA ARG A 100 11.33 -11.41 14.44
C ARG A 100 12.17 -10.46 13.58
N SER A 101 13.36 -10.09 14.03
CA SER A 101 14.21 -9.16 13.27
C SER A 101 14.71 -9.75 11.95
N ARG A 102 15.10 -11.03 11.96
CA ARG A 102 15.56 -11.72 10.75
C ARG A 102 14.41 -11.94 9.76
N GLY A 103 13.26 -12.40 10.26
CA GLY A 103 12.07 -12.63 9.43
C GLY A 103 11.57 -11.35 8.75
N ILE A 104 11.47 -10.26 9.50
CA ILE A 104 11.08 -8.96 8.96
C ILE A 104 12.11 -8.46 7.93
N GLY A 105 13.41 -8.50 8.26
CA GLY A 105 14.46 -8.04 7.36
C GLY A 105 14.45 -8.79 6.02
N VAL A 106 14.34 -10.12 6.04
CA VAL A 106 14.24 -10.93 4.81
C VAL A 106 12.97 -10.61 4.03
N SER A 107 11.81 -10.51 4.71
CA SER A 107 10.53 -10.20 4.07
C SER A 107 10.53 -8.84 3.37
N PHE A 108 11.07 -7.80 4.04
CA PHE A 108 11.19 -6.46 3.45
C PHE A 108 12.18 -6.43 2.28
N SER A 109 13.33 -7.10 2.41
CA SER A 109 14.33 -7.13 1.35
C SER A 109 13.83 -7.85 0.10
N LEU A 110 13.19 -9.01 0.26
CA LEU A 110 12.61 -9.76 -0.86
C LEU A 110 11.41 -9.03 -1.48
N GLY A 111 10.49 -8.54 -0.64
CA GLY A 111 9.34 -7.78 -1.11
C GLY A 111 9.75 -6.49 -1.84
N GLY A 112 10.72 -5.74 -1.28
CA GLY A 112 11.27 -4.55 -1.90
C GLY A 112 11.99 -4.84 -3.22
N ALA A 113 12.77 -5.92 -3.31
CA ALA A 113 13.45 -6.31 -4.54
C ALA A 113 12.45 -6.74 -5.64
N ILE A 114 11.49 -7.59 -5.31
CA ILE A 114 10.53 -8.14 -6.28
C ILE A 114 9.51 -7.07 -6.70
N PHE A 115 8.80 -6.49 -5.73
CA PHE A 115 7.71 -5.55 -6.02
C PHE A 115 8.20 -4.12 -6.21
N GLY A 116 9.19 -3.66 -5.45
CA GLY A 116 9.74 -2.32 -5.59
C GLY A 116 10.68 -2.19 -6.78
N GLY A 117 11.60 -3.14 -6.98
CA GLY A 117 12.57 -3.11 -8.06
C GLY A 117 11.99 -3.43 -9.44
N CYS A 118 11.14 -4.45 -9.53
CA CYS A 118 10.57 -4.88 -10.83
C CYS A 118 9.36 -4.04 -11.27
N SER A 119 8.62 -3.41 -10.35
CA SER A 119 7.40 -2.66 -10.69
C SER A 119 7.62 -1.56 -11.73
N PRO A 120 8.67 -0.71 -11.67
CA PRO A 120 8.87 0.31 -12.69
C PRO A 120 9.11 -0.28 -14.08
N LEU A 121 9.85 -1.39 -14.17
CA LEU A 121 10.12 -2.08 -15.43
C LEU A 121 8.84 -2.67 -16.03
N ILE A 122 8.04 -3.35 -15.21
CA ILE A 122 6.77 -3.94 -15.62
C ILE A 122 5.82 -2.84 -16.09
N LEU A 123 5.67 -1.77 -15.33
CA LEU A 123 4.75 -0.68 -15.64
C LEU A 123 5.16 0.08 -16.90
N THR A 124 6.45 0.39 -17.08
CA THR A 124 6.93 1.08 -18.28
C THR A 124 6.77 0.21 -19.54
N SER A 125 7.02 -1.09 -19.43
CA SER A 125 6.81 -2.02 -20.54
C SER A 125 5.34 -2.14 -20.93
N LEU A 126 4.44 -2.27 -19.94
CA LEU A 126 3.00 -2.37 -20.19
C LEU A 126 2.43 -1.08 -20.76
N LEU A 127 2.84 0.08 -20.27
CA LEU A 127 2.42 1.38 -20.82
C LEU A 127 2.92 1.59 -22.25
N GLY A 128 4.11 1.08 -22.59
CA GLY A 128 4.64 1.13 -23.94
C GLY A 128 3.83 0.29 -24.96
N ILE A 129 3.22 -0.80 -24.47
CA ILE A 129 2.43 -1.71 -25.34
C ILE A 129 0.97 -1.23 -25.48
N TYR A 130 0.32 -0.86 -24.38
CA TYR A 130 -1.13 -0.65 -24.35
C TYR A 130 -1.56 0.82 -24.31
N SER A 131 -0.67 1.76 -24.05
CA SER A 131 -0.95 3.22 -23.96
C SER A 131 -2.16 3.59 -23.09
N ASP A 132 -2.53 2.74 -22.11
CA ASP A 132 -3.67 2.96 -21.21
C ASP A 132 -3.17 3.49 -19.86
N ASN A 133 -3.65 4.68 -19.49
CA ASN A 133 -3.28 5.34 -18.24
C ASN A 133 -3.82 4.62 -16.99
N MET A 134 -4.72 3.64 -17.13
CA MET A 134 -5.26 2.84 -16.03
C MET A 134 -4.38 1.65 -15.64
N ILE A 135 -3.39 1.29 -16.42
CA ILE A 135 -2.51 0.12 -16.17
C ILE A 135 -1.89 0.12 -14.77
N PRO A 136 -1.33 1.23 -14.26
CA PRO A 136 -0.78 1.24 -12.90
C PRO A 136 -1.84 0.98 -11.83
N GLY A 137 -3.08 1.43 -12.07
CA GLY A 137 -4.21 1.15 -11.18
C GLY A 137 -4.54 -0.33 -11.12
N TYR A 138 -4.64 -1.01 -12.26
CA TYR A 138 -4.88 -2.45 -12.32
C TYR A 138 -3.76 -3.26 -11.66
N PHE A 139 -2.51 -2.85 -11.86
CA PHE A 139 -1.37 -3.48 -11.21
C PHE A 139 -1.45 -3.37 -9.68
N LEU A 140 -1.78 -2.19 -9.14
CA LEU A 140 -1.94 -1.98 -7.70
C LEU A 140 -3.11 -2.77 -7.13
N ILE A 141 -4.23 -2.88 -7.86
CA ILE A 141 -5.37 -3.70 -7.46
C ILE A 141 -4.97 -5.18 -7.39
N LEU A 142 -4.22 -5.68 -8.38
CA LEU A 142 -3.74 -7.06 -8.39
C LEU A 142 -2.83 -7.35 -7.19
N VAL A 143 -1.88 -6.47 -6.90
CA VAL A 143 -1.00 -6.59 -5.73
C VAL A 143 -1.79 -6.55 -4.42
N SER A 144 -2.80 -5.67 -4.33
CA SER A 144 -3.67 -5.57 -3.15
C SER A 144 -4.51 -6.83 -2.94
N LEU A 145 -5.04 -7.44 -4.01
CA LEU A 145 -5.75 -8.72 -3.95
C LEU A 145 -4.84 -9.85 -3.50
N PHE A 146 -3.60 -9.89 -3.99
CA PHE A 146 -2.61 -10.86 -3.55
C PHE A 146 -2.29 -10.68 -2.06
N CYS A 147 -2.10 -9.44 -1.60
CA CYS A 147 -1.90 -9.13 -0.18
C CYS A 147 -3.10 -9.57 0.67
N LEU A 148 -4.32 -9.30 0.21
CA LEU A 148 -5.55 -9.71 0.91
C LEU A 148 -5.66 -11.23 1.04
N SER A 149 -5.35 -11.97 -0.03
CA SER A 149 -5.38 -13.44 -0.02
C SER A 149 -4.40 -14.04 0.99
N THR A 150 -3.19 -13.50 1.07
CA THR A 150 -2.19 -13.92 2.07
C THR A 150 -2.61 -13.58 3.50
N CYS A 151 -3.20 -12.40 3.72
CA CYS A 151 -3.74 -12.00 5.02
C CYS A 151 -4.90 -12.89 5.49
N MET A 152 -5.74 -13.36 4.57
CA MET A 152 -6.80 -14.32 4.87
C MET A 152 -6.22 -15.70 5.22
N ALA A 153 -5.27 -16.19 4.45
CA ALA A 153 -4.62 -17.48 4.69
C ALA A 153 -3.97 -17.55 6.09
N THR A 154 -3.24 -16.50 6.49
CA THR A 154 -2.60 -16.45 7.82
C THR A 154 -3.58 -16.40 8.98
N SER A 155 -4.84 -16.04 8.73
CA SER A 155 -5.88 -16.01 9.76
C SER A 155 -6.46 -17.38 10.08
N PHE A 156 -6.51 -18.26 9.10
CA PHE A 156 -6.99 -19.63 9.29
C PHE A 156 -5.99 -20.51 10.07
N GLU A 157 -4.70 -20.15 10.07
CA GLU A 157 -3.65 -20.93 10.72
C GLU A 157 -3.51 -20.66 12.24
N LYS A 158 -4.01 -19.54 12.73
CA LYS A 158 -3.88 -19.11 14.14
C LYS A 158 -4.65 -19.95 15.17
N PRO A 159 -5.83 -20.55 14.90
CA PRO A 159 -6.55 -21.36 15.87
C PRO A 159 -5.89 -22.71 16.20
N SER A 160 -5.16 -23.30 15.27
CA SER A 160 -4.60 -24.65 15.45
C SER A 160 -3.34 -24.70 16.32
N ARG A 161 -2.56 -23.61 16.37
CA ARG A 161 -1.32 -23.56 17.18
C ARG A 161 -1.51 -23.26 18.66
N LEU A 162 -2.65 -22.66 19.02
CA LEU A 162 -3.02 -22.43 20.43
C LEU A 162 -3.67 -23.65 21.08
N ALA A 163 -4.19 -24.59 20.27
CA ALA A 163 -4.81 -25.81 20.76
C ALA A 163 -3.81 -26.96 21.04
N THR A 164 -2.56 -26.85 20.57
CA THR A 164 -1.52 -27.87 20.76
C THR A 164 -0.45 -27.46 21.78
N GLY A 165 -0.74 -26.49 22.63
CA GLY A 165 0.07 -26.16 23.79
C GLY A 165 -0.07 -27.21 24.90
N THR A 166 0.54 -28.36 24.71
CA THR A 166 0.91 -29.27 25.79
C THR A 166 2.30 -28.88 26.33
N PRO A 167 2.53 -29.03 27.66
CA PRO A 167 3.61 -28.44 28.44
C PRO A 167 5.00 -28.90 28.02
#